data_0c24bd1575ca9a6b1c421adbb95381bf
#
_entry.id   0c24bd1575ca9a6b1c421adbb95381bf
#
_cell.length_a   1.000
_cell.length_b   1.000
_cell.length_c   1.000
_cell.angle_alpha   90.00
_cell.angle_beta   90.00
_cell.angle_gamma   90.00
#
_symmetry.space_group_name_H-M   'P 1'
#
loop_
_entity.id
_entity.type
_entity.pdbx_description
1 polymer ?
#
loop_
_entity_poly.entity_id
_entity_poly.type
_entity_poly.pdbx_seq_one_letter_code
_entity_poly.pdbx_strand_id
1 'polypeptide(L)'
;MPVIGVTHCRKLEDYRQAVLHAGGEVRIIEPSISIESALAGIDGLLLTGGEDIGPGRYGEAAHPAVVDVEPARDEFEIALVRAARTNHLPILAICRGIQVLNVAYGGTLVQDIPSQVSSALEHRMEVPPHQSFDYAHELWIEKESTLARLMSDRLKDADTCEVNSRHHQAVKELAPGFQVSATAPDGIIEAIEHPAAPFCLGVQWHPENFWRTGEFRALFEGFLEAAKAG
;
A
#
# COMPACT_ATOMS: atom_id res chain seq x y z
N MET A 1 -23.15 3.91 3.40
CA MET A 1 -21.78 4.11 2.90
C MET A 1 -20.89 3.09 3.60
N PRO A 2 -19.93 2.48 2.93
CA PRO A 2 -19.02 1.54 3.60
C PRO A 2 -18.14 2.27 4.61
N VAL A 3 -17.90 1.63 5.76
CA VAL A 3 -17.03 2.12 6.82
C VAL A 3 -15.64 1.51 6.63
N ILE A 4 -14.64 2.34 6.35
CA ILE A 4 -13.27 1.91 6.13
C ILE A 4 -12.45 2.11 7.39
N GLY A 5 -11.89 1.02 7.89
CA GLY A 5 -10.86 1.06 8.93
C GLY A 5 -9.54 1.52 8.33
N VAL A 6 -9.03 2.67 8.78
CA VAL A 6 -7.77 3.26 8.30
C VAL A 6 -6.74 3.20 9.42
N THR A 7 -5.60 2.51 9.22
CA THR A 7 -4.57 2.42 10.25
C THR A 7 -3.95 3.79 10.51
N HIS A 8 -3.69 4.10 11.78
CA HIS A 8 -3.12 5.40 12.17
C HIS A 8 -1.72 5.60 11.60
N CYS A 9 -1.43 6.82 11.13
CA CYS A 9 -0.11 7.28 10.73
C CYS A 9 0.04 8.79 10.95
N ARG A 10 1.29 9.30 10.92
CA ARG A 10 1.56 10.75 11.15
C ARG A 10 0.90 11.67 10.11
N LYS A 11 0.75 11.23 8.85
CA LYS A 11 0.18 12.01 7.73
C LYS A 11 -1.20 11.45 7.33
N LEU A 12 -2.09 11.28 8.29
CA LEU A 12 -3.38 10.61 8.14
C LEU A 12 -4.38 11.34 7.24
N GLU A 13 -4.32 12.66 7.16
CA GLU A 13 -5.39 13.48 6.56
C GLU A 13 -5.61 13.18 5.07
N ASP A 14 -4.56 12.99 4.27
CA ASP A 14 -4.72 12.69 2.84
C ASP A 14 -5.41 11.33 2.62
N TYR A 15 -5.10 10.30 3.43
CA TYR A 15 -5.81 9.01 3.39
C TYR A 15 -7.30 9.16 3.72
N ARG A 16 -7.59 9.92 4.77
CA ARG A 16 -8.95 10.21 5.19
C ARG A 16 -9.74 10.92 4.09
N GLN A 17 -9.15 11.95 3.48
CA GLN A 17 -9.78 12.70 2.40
C GLN A 17 -9.98 11.84 1.15
N ALA A 18 -9.04 10.99 0.77
CA ALA A 18 -9.18 10.09 -0.37
C ALA A 18 -10.38 9.13 -0.21
N VAL A 19 -10.55 8.53 0.97
CA VAL A 19 -11.70 7.67 1.27
C VAL A 19 -13.02 8.45 1.24
N LEU A 20 -13.07 9.65 1.88
CA LEU A 20 -14.27 10.47 1.91
C LEU A 20 -14.69 10.94 0.51
N HIS A 21 -13.73 11.37 -0.33
CA HIS A 21 -14.01 11.82 -1.70
C HIS A 21 -14.43 10.66 -2.63
N ALA A 22 -14.04 9.43 -2.32
CA ALA A 22 -14.52 8.24 -3.00
C ALA A 22 -15.91 7.75 -2.50
N GLY A 23 -16.45 8.37 -1.44
CA GLY A 23 -17.79 8.09 -0.91
C GLY A 23 -17.86 7.04 0.20
N GLY A 24 -16.75 6.83 0.94
CA GLY A 24 -16.67 6.01 2.15
C GLY A 24 -16.81 6.83 3.44
N GLU A 25 -16.99 6.13 4.55
CA GLU A 25 -16.80 6.64 5.91
C GLU A 25 -15.47 6.16 6.46
N VAL A 26 -14.84 6.94 7.34
CA VAL A 26 -13.51 6.60 7.89
C VAL A 26 -13.61 6.35 9.38
N ARG A 27 -13.07 5.21 9.82
CA ARG A 27 -12.77 4.93 11.21
C ARG A 27 -11.27 4.71 11.39
N ILE A 28 -10.64 5.51 12.25
CA ILE A 28 -9.22 5.39 12.54
C ILE A 28 -8.99 4.19 13.46
N ILE A 29 -8.00 3.37 13.11
CA ILE A 29 -7.56 2.21 13.87
C ILE A 29 -6.22 2.53 14.53
N GLU A 30 -6.26 2.66 15.87
CA GLU A 30 -5.06 2.86 16.68
C GLU A 30 -4.41 1.51 17.04
N PRO A 31 -3.08 1.39 17.02
CA PRO A 31 -2.40 0.12 17.34
C PRO A 31 -2.53 -0.31 18.81
N SER A 32 -3.20 0.47 19.64
CA SER A 32 -3.43 0.19 21.06
C SER A 32 -4.71 -0.58 21.36
N ILE A 33 -5.59 -0.79 20.37
CA ILE A 33 -6.85 -1.52 20.55
C ILE A 33 -6.70 -3.01 20.22
N SER A 34 -7.66 -3.85 20.63
CA SER A 34 -7.67 -5.26 20.22
C SER A 34 -7.99 -5.41 18.74
N ILE A 35 -7.48 -6.48 18.11
CA ILE A 35 -7.78 -6.82 16.70
C ILE A 35 -9.28 -6.98 16.48
N GLU A 36 -9.99 -7.61 17.39
CA GLU A 36 -11.45 -7.77 17.35
C GLU A 36 -12.15 -6.40 17.30
N SER A 37 -11.76 -5.48 18.19
CA SER A 37 -12.31 -4.11 18.21
C SER A 37 -11.96 -3.33 16.95
N ALA A 38 -10.76 -3.55 16.39
CA ALA A 38 -10.32 -2.91 15.18
C ALA A 38 -11.18 -3.31 13.96
N LEU A 39 -11.55 -4.59 13.87
CA LEU A 39 -12.34 -5.14 12.75
C LEU A 39 -13.86 -5.00 12.95
N ALA A 40 -14.34 -4.78 14.18
CA ALA A 40 -15.79 -4.73 14.44
C ALA A 40 -16.46 -3.58 13.67
N GLY A 41 -17.36 -3.89 12.73
CA GLY A 41 -18.18 -2.90 12.00
C GLY A 41 -17.40 -2.03 11.01
N ILE A 42 -16.29 -2.52 10.46
CA ILE A 42 -15.69 -2.01 9.23
C ILE A 42 -16.03 -2.94 8.07
N ASP A 43 -16.14 -2.36 6.89
CA ASP A 43 -16.44 -3.05 5.64
C ASP A 43 -15.18 -3.27 4.79
N GLY A 44 -14.08 -2.61 5.11
CA GLY A 44 -12.79 -2.74 4.45
C GLY A 44 -11.65 -2.16 5.29
N LEU A 45 -10.41 -2.60 5.00
CA LEU A 45 -9.19 -2.19 5.70
C LEU A 45 -8.27 -1.43 4.76
N LEU A 46 -7.88 -0.19 5.13
CA LEU A 46 -6.84 0.58 4.48
C LEU A 46 -5.59 0.63 5.37
N LEU A 47 -4.49 0.05 4.88
CA LEU A 47 -3.17 0.15 5.50
C LEU A 47 -2.43 1.37 4.96
N THR A 48 -1.99 2.23 5.86
CA THR A 48 -1.34 3.50 5.52
C THR A 48 0.19 3.38 5.39
N GLY A 49 0.83 4.43 4.89
CA GLY A 49 2.27 4.60 4.89
C GLY A 49 2.85 4.80 6.29
N GLY A 50 4.17 4.91 6.38
CA GLY A 50 4.87 5.12 7.65
C GLY A 50 6.35 4.77 7.57
N GLU A 51 6.90 4.52 8.74
CA GLU A 51 8.31 4.21 8.97
C GLU A 51 8.63 2.75 8.56
N ASP A 52 9.91 2.36 8.66
CA ASP A 52 10.41 1.06 8.24
C ASP A 52 9.79 -0.11 9.02
N ILE A 53 9.65 -1.26 8.35
CA ILE A 53 9.26 -2.51 9.02
C ILE A 53 10.51 -3.21 9.56
N GLY A 54 10.44 -3.65 10.81
CA GLY A 54 11.54 -4.35 11.46
C GLY A 54 11.90 -5.66 10.76
N PRO A 55 13.16 -5.86 10.28
CA PRO A 55 13.58 -7.02 9.50
C PRO A 55 13.39 -8.36 10.19
N GLY A 56 13.39 -8.38 11.52
CA GLY A 56 13.04 -9.58 12.29
C GLY A 56 11.63 -10.11 12.03
N ARG A 57 10.71 -9.30 11.47
CA ARG A 57 9.35 -9.72 11.12
C ARG A 57 9.31 -10.64 9.90
N TYR A 58 10.34 -10.61 9.05
CA TYR A 58 10.50 -11.48 7.88
C TYR A 58 11.81 -12.28 7.91
N GLY A 59 12.42 -12.44 9.09
CA GLY A 59 13.53 -13.38 9.34
C GLY A 59 14.90 -12.91 8.84
N GLU A 60 15.09 -11.63 8.53
CA GLU A 60 16.34 -11.07 8.07
C GLU A 60 17.07 -10.26 9.16
N ALA A 61 18.40 -10.12 9.02
CA ALA A 61 19.17 -9.17 9.81
C ALA A 61 18.92 -7.74 9.32
N ALA A 62 18.95 -6.77 10.24
CA ALA A 62 18.73 -5.37 9.88
C ALA A 62 19.87 -4.79 9.06
N HIS A 63 19.55 -4.19 7.93
CA HIS A 63 20.47 -3.35 7.16
C HIS A 63 20.72 -2.03 7.91
N PRO A 64 21.93 -1.42 7.81
CA PRO A 64 22.24 -0.15 8.50
C PRO A 64 21.33 1.03 8.15
N ALA A 65 20.69 1.01 6.99
CA ALA A 65 19.75 2.04 6.54
C ALA A 65 18.35 1.91 7.17
N VAL A 66 18.03 0.80 7.83
CA VAL A 66 16.75 0.60 8.50
C VAL A 66 16.71 1.47 9.76
N VAL A 67 15.77 2.40 9.81
CA VAL A 67 15.63 3.38 10.89
C VAL A 67 14.16 3.52 11.30
N ASP A 68 13.93 4.14 12.46
CA ASP A 68 12.59 4.53 12.94
C ASP A 68 11.55 3.39 12.97
N VAL A 69 11.98 2.14 13.19
CA VAL A 69 11.07 0.99 13.30
C VAL A 69 10.10 1.17 14.48
N GLU A 70 8.82 0.88 14.24
CA GLU A 70 7.75 0.90 15.24
C GLU A 70 7.29 -0.55 15.56
N PRO A 71 7.98 -1.32 16.44
CA PRO A 71 7.74 -2.75 16.62
C PRO A 71 6.31 -3.11 17.04
N ALA A 72 5.66 -2.26 17.85
CA ALA A 72 4.28 -2.48 18.28
C ALA A 72 3.29 -2.27 17.13
N ARG A 73 3.54 -1.31 16.25
CA ARG A 73 2.75 -1.07 15.05
C ARG A 73 2.93 -2.21 14.04
N ASP A 74 4.17 -2.68 13.83
CA ASP A 74 4.44 -3.83 12.97
C ASP A 74 3.66 -5.07 13.41
N GLU A 75 3.74 -5.40 14.70
CA GLU A 75 3.05 -6.56 15.27
C GLU A 75 1.54 -6.44 15.11
N PHE A 76 1.00 -5.28 15.46
CA PHE A 76 -0.42 -5.02 15.37
C PHE A 76 -0.93 -5.09 13.91
N GLU A 77 -0.29 -4.40 12.97
CA GLU A 77 -0.77 -4.36 11.58
C GLU A 77 -0.61 -5.71 10.88
N ILE A 78 0.45 -6.48 11.14
CA ILE A 78 0.61 -7.85 10.63
C ILE A 78 -0.53 -8.75 11.16
N ALA A 79 -0.86 -8.66 12.45
CA ALA A 79 -1.97 -9.41 13.03
C ALA A 79 -3.33 -8.96 12.46
N LEU A 80 -3.51 -7.66 12.26
CA LEU A 80 -4.72 -7.07 11.68
C LEU A 80 -4.95 -7.56 10.24
N VAL A 81 -3.92 -7.58 9.40
CA VAL A 81 -3.98 -8.11 8.02
C VAL A 81 -4.39 -9.58 8.02
N ARG A 82 -3.79 -10.42 8.88
CA ARG A 82 -4.13 -11.84 8.98
C ARG A 82 -5.58 -12.06 9.41
N ALA A 83 -6.07 -11.25 10.35
CA ALA A 83 -7.45 -11.30 10.78
C ALA A 83 -8.43 -10.77 9.72
N ALA A 84 -8.11 -9.68 9.02
CA ALA A 84 -8.89 -9.15 7.90
C ALA A 84 -9.04 -10.19 6.78
N ARG A 85 -7.93 -10.90 6.43
CA ARG A 85 -7.97 -12.03 5.50
C ARG A 85 -8.94 -13.12 5.92
N THR A 86 -8.89 -13.54 7.20
CA THR A 86 -9.77 -14.59 7.73
C THR A 86 -11.24 -14.19 7.65
N ASN A 87 -11.53 -12.91 7.78
CA ASN A 87 -12.87 -12.33 7.67
C ASN A 87 -13.24 -11.92 6.24
N HIS A 88 -12.42 -12.23 5.23
CA HIS A 88 -12.62 -11.87 3.82
C HIS A 88 -12.84 -10.37 3.57
N LEU A 89 -12.32 -9.51 4.43
CA LEU A 89 -12.42 -8.07 4.24
C LEU A 89 -11.57 -7.60 3.06
N PRO A 90 -12.08 -6.73 2.21
CA PRO A 90 -11.28 -6.00 1.22
C PRO A 90 -10.14 -5.24 1.87
N ILE A 91 -8.95 -5.26 1.24
CA ILE A 91 -7.74 -4.60 1.73
C ILE A 91 -7.15 -3.73 0.62
N LEU A 92 -6.97 -2.44 0.93
CA LEU A 92 -6.11 -1.52 0.16
C LEU A 92 -4.89 -1.17 1.02
N ALA A 93 -3.68 -1.34 0.46
CA ALA A 93 -2.44 -1.13 1.20
C ALA A 93 -1.52 -0.15 0.45
N ILE A 94 -1.06 0.92 1.12
CA ILE A 94 -0.35 2.05 0.49
C ILE A 94 1.02 2.23 1.14
N CYS A 95 2.08 2.31 0.33
CA CYS A 95 3.48 2.55 0.70
C CYS A 95 3.96 1.52 1.74
N ARG A 96 4.18 1.90 3.01
CA ARG A 96 4.47 0.92 4.07
C ARG A 96 3.40 -0.18 4.15
N GLY A 97 2.14 0.14 3.83
CA GLY A 97 1.04 -0.82 3.84
C GLY A 97 1.24 -2.02 2.91
N ILE A 98 1.74 -1.84 1.67
CA ILE A 98 2.05 -2.97 0.76
C ILE A 98 3.13 -3.87 1.35
N GLN A 99 4.11 -3.28 2.04
CA GLN A 99 5.20 -4.00 2.69
C GLN A 99 4.67 -4.84 3.85
N VAL A 100 3.82 -4.26 4.72
CA VAL A 100 3.11 -4.99 5.80
C VAL A 100 2.28 -6.13 5.21
N LEU A 101 1.54 -5.85 4.14
CA LEU A 101 0.72 -6.86 3.45
C LEU A 101 1.58 -8.04 2.98
N ASN A 102 2.69 -7.77 2.28
CA ASN A 102 3.62 -8.79 1.81
C ASN A 102 4.21 -9.61 2.98
N VAL A 103 4.71 -8.95 4.02
CA VAL A 103 5.30 -9.62 5.20
C VAL A 103 4.26 -10.44 5.97
N ALA A 104 3.03 -9.96 6.11
CA ALA A 104 1.95 -10.68 6.80
C ALA A 104 1.60 -12.02 6.14
N TYR A 105 1.81 -12.13 4.81
CA TYR A 105 1.60 -13.35 4.03
C TYR A 105 2.89 -14.15 3.80
N GLY A 106 4.04 -13.74 4.36
CA GLY A 106 5.30 -14.49 4.36
C GLY A 106 6.31 -14.09 3.29
N GLY A 107 6.16 -12.93 2.67
CA GLY A 107 7.15 -12.33 1.80
C GLY A 107 8.24 -11.57 2.56
N THR A 108 9.26 -11.07 1.84
CA THR A 108 10.40 -10.31 2.38
C THR A 108 10.52 -8.94 1.70
N LEU A 109 11.45 -8.09 2.20
CA LEU A 109 11.63 -6.73 1.71
C LEU A 109 13.06 -6.45 1.24
N VAL A 110 13.20 -5.62 0.21
CA VAL A 110 14.40 -4.83 -0.03
C VAL A 110 14.44 -3.78 1.08
N GLN A 111 15.49 -3.81 1.91
CA GLN A 111 15.59 -2.94 3.09
C GLN A 111 16.12 -1.55 2.76
N ASP A 112 16.83 -1.42 1.65
CA ASP A 112 17.36 -0.14 1.16
C ASP A 112 17.63 -0.22 -0.35
N ILE A 113 16.75 0.35 -1.14
CA ILE A 113 16.82 0.32 -2.60
C ILE A 113 18.16 0.88 -3.11
N PRO A 114 18.65 2.07 -2.67
CA PRO A 114 19.89 2.64 -3.20
C PRO A 114 21.14 1.76 -3.04
N SER A 115 21.21 0.98 -1.98
CA SER A 115 22.39 0.13 -1.71
C SER A 115 22.24 -1.31 -2.17
N GLN A 116 21.01 -1.80 -2.35
CA GLN A 116 20.73 -3.21 -2.66
C GLN A 116 20.31 -3.45 -4.12
N VAL A 117 19.91 -2.40 -4.85
CA VAL A 117 19.45 -2.51 -6.24
C VAL A 117 20.42 -1.76 -7.16
N SER A 118 21.03 -2.48 -8.11
CA SER A 118 21.92 -1.85 -9.08
C SER A 118 21.12 -1.00 -10.05
N SER A 119 21.59 0.23 -10.31
CA SER A 119 20.94 1.18 -11.21
C SER A 119 19.51 1.57 -10.77
N ALA A 120 19.27 1.59 -9.44
CA ALA A 120 18.01 2.03 -8.88
C ALA A 120 17.63 3.45 -9.34
N LEU A 121 16.37 3.65 -9.60
CA LEU A 121 15.78 4.98 -9.78
C LEU A 121 15.70 5.73 -8.44
N GLU A 122 15.39 7.03 -8.50
CA GLU A 122 15.10 7.79 -7.28
C GLU A 122 13.66 7.48 -6.81
N HIS A 123 13.54 6.64 -5.78
CA HIS A 123 12.26 6.28 -5.15
C HIS A 123 11.95 7.14 -3.92
N ARG A 124 12.92 7.91 -3.42
CA ARG A 124 12.75 8.73 -2.21
C ARG A 124 12.79 10.22 -2.51
N MET A 125 11.78 10.71 -3.22
CA MET A 125 11.63 12.14 -3.45
C MET A 125 11.31 12.88 -2.14
N GLU A 126 12.23 13.73 -1.70
CA GLU A 126 12.07 14.51 -0.47
C GLU A 126 11.06 15.66 -0.65
N VAL A 127 10.26 15.88 0.39
CA VAL A 127 9.29 16.99 0.44
C VAL A 127 9.60 17.85 1.67
N PRO A 128 10.03 19.12 1.53
CA PRO A 128 10.44 19.82 0.30
C PRO A 128 11.80 19.33 -0.25
N PRO A 129 12.27 19.71 -1.45
CA PRO A 129 11.69 20.75 -2.32
C PRO A 129 10.51 20.32 -3.19
N HIS A 130 10.31 19.01 -3.41
CA HIS A 130 9.20 18.49 -4.20
C HIS A 130 7.85 18.67 -3.48
N GLN A 131 6.76 18.63 -4.27
CA GLN A 131 5.42 18.50 -3.72
C GLN A 131 5.07 17.01 -3.54
N SER A 132 4.15 16.72 -2.62
CA SER A 132 3.75 15.33 -2.34
C SER A 132 3.07 14.62 -3.54
N PHE A 133 2.60 15.39 -4.52
CA PHE A 133 1.94 14.94 -5.73
C PHE A 133 2.82 15.09 -7.00
N ASP A 134 4.10 15.46 -6.88
CA ASP A 134 5.02 15.44 -8.02
C ASP A 134 5.29 14.00 -8.45
N TYR A 135 5.25 13.74 -9.75
CA TYR A 135 5.58 12.43 -10.31
C TYR A 135 7.09 12.16 -10.20
N ALA A 136 7.44 10.92 -9.87
CA ALA A 136 8.82 10.47 -9.70
C ALA A 136 9.29 9.64 -10.90
N HIS A 137 8.53 8.63 -11.27
CA HIS A 137 8.89 7.69 -12.33
C HIS A 137 7.65 7.04 -12.94
N GLU A 138 7.87 6.37 -14.06
CA GLU A 138 6.86 5.59 -14.77
C GLU A 138 6.81 4.15 -14.21
N LEU A 139 5.66 3.52 -14.32
CA LEU A 139 5.43 2.10 -14.02
C LEU A 139 4.93 1.37 -15.25
N TRP A 140 5.28 0.10 -15.37
CA TRP A 140 4.61 -0.88 -16.23
C TRP A 140 3.54 -1.60 -15.40
N ILE A 141 2.33 -1.68 -15.92
CA ILE A 141 1.17 -2.28 -15.26
C ILE A 141 0.77 -3.55 -16.00
N GLU A 142 0.58 -4.64 -15.26
CA GLU A 142 0.19 -5.94 -15.81
C GLU A 142 -1.26 -5.91 -16.33
N LYS A 143 -1.44 -6.21 -17.62
CA LYS A 143 -2.70 -6.03 -18.37
C LYS A 143 -3.94 -6.65 -17.75
N GLU A 144 -3.82 -7.86 -17.21
CA GLU A 144 -4.95 -8.64 -16.68
C GLU A 144 -5.17 -8.41 -15.18
N SER A 145 -4.45 -7.43 -14.60
CA SER A 145 -4.54 -7.12 -13.18
C SER A 145 -5.81 -6.33 -12.81
N THR A 146 -6.21 -6.43 -11.54
CA THR A 146 -7.22 -5.54 -10.97
C THR A 146 -6.76 -4.08 -11.08
N LEU A 147 -5.46 -3.84 -10.86
CA LEU A 147 -4.86 -2.53 -11.00
C LEU A 147 -5.06 -1.94 -12.41
N ALA A 148 -4.76 -2.70 -13.47
CA ALA A 148 -4.95 -2.25 -14.86
C ALA A 148 -6.40 -1.86 -15.15
N ARG A 149 -7.35 -2.65 -14.68
CA ARG A 149 -8.78 -2.37 -14.82
C ARG A 149 -9.18 -1.06 -14.14
N LEU A 150 -8.72 -0.84 -12.91
CA LEU A 150 -9.02 0.37 -12.14
C LEU A 150 -8.34 1.61 -12.71
N MET A 151 -7.16 1.44 -13.31
CA MET A 151 -6.34 2.52 -13.85
C MET A 151 -6.53 2.75 -15.34
N SER A 152 -7.50 2.09 -15.99
CA SER A 152 -7.69 2.08 -17.46
C SER A 152 -7.68 3.46 -18.09
N ASP A 153 -8.30 4.45 -17.46
CA ASP A 153 -8.38 5.83 -17.96
C ASP A 153 -7.05 6.61 -17.82
N ARG A 154 -6.08 6.06 -17.12
CA ARG A 154 -4.77 6.67 -16.86
C ARG A 154 -3.62 6.00 -17.59
N LEU A 155 -3.85 4.81 -18.13
CA LEU A 155 -2.80 4.08 -18.83
C LEU A 155 -2.46 4.81 -20.14
N LYS A 156 -1.17 5.01 -20.35
CA LYS A 156 -0.57 5.47 -21.61
C LYS A 156 -0.34 4.27 -22.54
N ASP A 157 0.14 4.55 -23.75
CA ASP A 157 0.62 3.53 -24.67
C ASP A 157 1.61 2.59 -23.94
N ALA A 158 1.51 1.27 -24.19
CA ALA A 158 2.30 0.23 -23.54
C ALA A 158 1.97 -0.03 -22.05
N ASP A 159 0.76 0.30 -21.60
CA ASP A 159 0.26 0.03 -20.26
C ASP A 159 1.11 0.68 -19.14
N THR A 160 1.55 1.90 -19.36
CA THR A 160 2.36 2.67 -18.40
C THR A 160 1.58 3.77 -17.70
N CYS A 161 2.03 4.15 -16.52
CA CYS A 161 1.49 5.25 -15.73
C CYS A 161 2.60 5.90 -14.89
N GLU A 162 2.58 7.24 -14.76
CA GLU A 162 3.49 7.96 -13.86
C GLU A 162 2.92 8.03 -12.44
N VAL A 163 3.79 7.87 -11.43
CA VAL A 163 3.44 7.87 -10.01
C VAL A 163 4.41 8.75 -9.20
N ASN A 164 3.96 9.21 -8.04
CA ASN A 164 4.84 9.81 -7.03
C ASN A 164 5.56 8.69 -6.24
N SER A 165 6.67 9.02 -5.57
CA SER A 165 7.43 8.03 -4.81
C SER A 165 8.15 8.66 -3.63
N ARG A 166 8.06 8.02 -2.45
CA ARG A 166 8.72 8.45 -1.21
C ARG A 166 9.07 7.28 -0.31
N HIS A 167 9.75 6.28 -0.84
CA HIS A 167 10.17 5.10 -0.09
C HIS A 167 11.61 4.72 -0.44
N HIS A 168 12.29 4.03 0.46
CA HIS A 168 13.58 3.41 0.22
C HIS A 168 13.56 1.90 0.43
N GLN A 169 12.45 1.36 0.94
CA GLN A 169 12.18 -0.06 1.04
C GLN A 169 11.15 -0.49 -0.01
N ALA A 170 11.17 -1.76 -0.40
CA ALA A 170 10.22 -2.32 -1.37
C ALA A 170 9.99 -3.82 -1.12
N VAL A 171 9.00 -4.41 -1.78
CA VAL A 171 8.81 -5.86 -1.83
C VAL A 171 10.01 -6.52 -2.53
N LYS A 172 10.60 -7.57 -1.91
CA LYS A 172 11.71 -8.37 -2.44
C LYS A 172 11.22 -9.73 -2.90
N GLU A 173 10.90 -10.61 -1.99
CA GLU A 173 10.25 -11.88 -2.29
C GLU A 173 8.75 -11.74 -2.12
N LEU A 174 8.04 -12.02 -3.21
CA LEU A 174 6.59 -11.91 -3.21
C LEU A 174 5.97 -13.00 -2.33
N ALA A 175 5.01 -12.60 -1.51
CA ALA A 175 4.29 -13.52 -0.65
C ALA A 175 3.48 -14.55 -1.44
N PRO A 176 3.37 -15.81 -0.95
CA PRO A 176 2.57 -16.83 -1.61
C PRO A 176 1.12 -16.41 -1.87
N GLY A 177 0.64 -16.68 -3.08
CA GLY A 177 -0.72 -16.36 -3.52
C GLY A 177 -0.90 -14.94 -4.09
N PHE A 178 0.09 -14.09 -3.96
CA PHE A 178 0.10 -12.79 -4.63
C PHE A 178 0.67 -12.88 -6.05
N GLN A 179 0.32 -11.89 -6.85
CA GLN A 179 0.94 -11.61 -8.15
C GLN A 179 1.40 -10.15 -8.19
N VAL A 180 2.46 -9.89 -8.95
CA VAL A 180 2.91 -8.52 -9.24
C VAL A 180 1.91 -7.90 -10.21
N SER A 181 1.47 -6.68 -9.94
CA SER A 181 0.57 -5.93 -10.82
C SER A 181 1.17 -4.62 -11.35
N ALA A 182 2.29 -4.16 -10.79
CA ALA A 182 3.09 -3.10 -11.40
C ALA A 182 4.57 -3.20 -11.01
N THR A 183 5.45 -2.74 -11.91
CA THR A 183 6.90 -2.75 -11.74
C THR A 183 7.51 -1.45 -12.28
N ALA A 184 8.47 -0.88 -11.58
CA ALA A 184 9.28 0.24 -12.07
C ALA A 184 10.36 -0.23 -13.07
N PRO A 185 10.94 0.66 -13.90
CA PRO A 185 11.96 0.31 -14.89
C PRO A 185 13.24 -0.32 -14.32
N ASP A 186 13.55 -0.12 -13.05
CA ASP A 186 14.69 -0.73 -12.35
C ASP A 186 14.35 -2.10 -11.71
N GLY A 187 13.13 -2.60 -11.93
CA GLY A 187 12.67 -3.90 -11.45
C GLY A 187 12.05 -3.88 -10.05
N ILE A 188 11.94 -2.72 -9.42
CA ILE A 188 11.25 -2.59 -8.12
C ILE A 188 9.76 -2.91 -8.30
N ILE A 189 9.24 -3.79 -7.44
CA ILE A 189 7.82 -4.12 -7.37
C ILE A 189 7.07 -2.93 -6.76
N GLU A 190 6.15 -2.38 -7.53
CA GLU A 190 5.39 -1.19 -7.16
C GLU A 190 3.92 -1.49 -6.84
N ALA A 191 3.40 -2.63 -7.29
CA ALA A 191 2.09 -3.09 -6.85
C ALA A 191 2.00 -4.62 -6.82
N ILE A 192 1.22 -5.12 -5.87
CA ILE A 192 0.88 -6.53 -5.72
C ILE A 192 -0.61 -6.69 -5.49
N GLU A 193 -1.19 -7.79 -5.96
CA GLU A 193 -2.58 -8.14 -5.68
C GLU A 193 -2.74 -9.63 -5.38
N HIS A 194 -3.77 -9.99 -4.62
CA HIS A 194 -4.13 -11.38 -4.34
C HIS A 194 -5.39 -11.74 -5.13
N PRO A 195 -5.27 -12.44 -6.28
CA PRO A 195 -6.37 -12.62 -7.23
C PRO A 195 -7.54 -13.44 -6.68
N ALA A 196 -7.32 -14.27 -5.67
CA ALA A 196 -8.36 -15.08 -5.05
C ALA A 196 -9.11 -14.36 -3.90
N ALA A 197 -8.71 -13.13 -3.53
CA ALA A 197 -9.41 -12.33 -2.54
C ALA A 197 -10.51 -11.46 -3.19
N PRO A 198 -11.56 -11.08 -2.49
CA PRO A 198 -12.58 -10.16 -3.02
C PRO A 198 -11.99 -8.84 -3.54
N PHE A 199 -11.07 -8.26 -2.79
CA PHE A 199 -10.21 -7.14 -3.16
C PHE A 199 -9.01 -7.14 -2.21
N CYS A 200 -7.81 -7.29 -2.73
CA CYS A 200 -6.60 -7.22 -1.94
C CYS A 200 -5.47 -6.68 -2.83
N LEU A 201 -5.27 -5.37 -2.77
CA LEU A 201 -4.35 -4.60 -3.60
C LEU A 201 -3.40 -3.80 -2.72
N GLY A 202 -2.10 -3.92 -2.98
CA GLY A 202 -1.07 -3.07 -2.42
C GLY A 202 -0.40 -2.24 -3.50
N VAL A 203 -0.15 -0.96 -3.22
CA VAL A 203 0.58 -0.04 -4.08
C VAL A 203 1.71 0.64 -3.30
N GLN A 204 2.87 0.81 -3.91
CA GLN A 204 4.05 1.34 -3.23
C GLN A 204 4.10 2.89 -3.26
N TRP A 205 3.50 3.50 -4.28
CA TRP A 205 3.34 4.96 -4.37
C TRP A 205 2.23 5.49 -3.45
N HIS A 206 1.97 6.80 -3.49
CA HIS A 206 1.02 7.51 -2.64
C HIS A 206 -0.16 8.08 -3.41
N PRO A 207 -1.16 7.26 -3.81
CA PRO A 207 -2.35 7.72 -4.53
C PRO A 207 -3.22 8.67 -3.70
N GLU A 208 -3.16 8.60 -2.37
CA GLU A 208 -3.90 9.47 -1.46
C GLU A 208 -3.53 10.93 -1.58
N ASN A 209 -2.33 11.27 -2.05
CA ASN A 209 -1.92 12.67 -2.21
C ASN A 209 -2.64 13.40 -3.35
N PHE A 210 -3.28 12.65 -4.24
CA PHE A 210 -4.02 13.18 -5.39
C PHE A 210 -5.53 13.32 -5.13
N TRP A 211 -5.98 13.28 -3.88
CA TRP A 211 -7.40 13.35 -3.57
C TRP A 211 -8.09 14.64 -4.07
N ARG A 212 -7.32 15.75 -4.20
CA ARG A 212 -7.82 17.03 -4.71
C ARG A 212 -8.01 17.05 -6.22
N THR A 213 -7.19 16.34 -6.93
CA THR A 213 -7.09 16.34 -8.40
C THR A 213 -7.73 15.10 -9.02
N GLY A 214 -7.79 14.00 -8.27
CA GLY A 214 -8.56 12.80 -8.62
C GLY A 214 -7.84 11.76 -9.46
N GLU A 215 -6.52 11.93 -9.74
CA GLU A 215 -5.76 11.05 -10.65
C GLU A 215 -5.86 9.57 -10.31
N PHE A 216 -5.87 9.20 -9.04
CA PHE A 216 -5.91 7.80 -8.58
C PHE A 216 -7.20 7.46 -7.83
N ARG A 217 -8.24 8.26 -8.00
CA ARG A 217 -9.53 8.08 -7.30
C ARG A 217 -10.15 6.72 -7.58
N ALA A 218 -9.99 6.18 -8.77
CA ALA A 218 -10.53 4.88 -9.16
C ALA A 218 -10.02 3.72 -8.29
N LEU A 219 -8.82 3.82 -7.69
CA LEU A 219 -8.32 2.82 -6.74
C LEU A 219 -9.19 2.78 -5.48
N PHE A 220 -9.52 3.96 -4.94
CA PHE A 220 -10.38 4.07 -3.75
C PHE A 220 -11.83 3.71 -4.07
N GLU A 221 -12.36 4.09 -5.22
CA GLU A 221 -13.71 3.74 -5.67
C GLU A 221 -13.87 2.22 -5.82
N GLY A 222 -12.92 1.54 -6.49
CA GLY A 222 -12.93 0.08 -6.63
C GLY A 222 -12.82 -0.64 -5.28
N PHE A 223 -12.01 -0.14 -4.36
CA PHE A 223 -11.92 -0.63 -3.00
C PHE A 223 -13.26 -0.49 -2.24
N LEU A 224 -13.90 0.67 -2.35
CA LEU A 224 -15.20 0.92 -1.71
C LEU A 224 -16.33 0.10 -2.32
N GLU A 225 -16.30 -0.17 -3.62
CA GLU A 225 -17.26 -1.07 -4.27
C GLU A 225 -17.14 -2.50 -3.72
N ALA A 226 -15.92 -3.00 -3.56
CA ALA A 226 -15.68 -4.29 -2.93
C ALA A 226 -16.17 -4.32 -1.48
N ALA A 227 -15.95 -3.25 -0.72
CA ALA A 227 -16.39 -3.10 0.66
C ALA A 227 -17.93 -3.04 0.82
N LYS A 228 -18.67 -2.66 -0.23
CA LYS A 228 -20.17 -2.69 -0.22
C LYS A 228 -20.73 -4.08 -0.50
N ALA A 229 -19.96 -4.94 -1.15
CA ALA A 229 -20.41 -6.25 -1.60
C ALA A 229 -20.28 -7.36 -0.55
N GLY A 230 -19.51 -7.14 0.51
CA GLY A 230 -19.31 -8.03 1.66
C GLY A 230 -20.27 -7.69 2.77
#